data_cdccfc8a076b3232c38de504f9b1a0f3
#
_entry.id   cdccfc8a076b3232c38de504f9b1a0f3
#
_cell.length_a   1.000
_cell.length_b   1.000
_cell.length_c   1.000
_cell.angle_alpha   90.00
_cell.angle_beta   90.00
_cell.angle_gamma   90.00
#
_symmetry.space_group_name_H-M   'P 1'
#
loop_
_entity.id
_entity.type
_entity.pdbx_description
1 polymer ?
#
loop_
_entity_poly.entity_id
_entity_poly.type
_entity_poly.pdbx_seq_one_letter_code
_entity_poly.pdbx_strand_id
1 'polypeptide(L)'
;MSKAIVFSHANGFGAGCYRLLFEAWRSAGWSVHALPIIGHDPAYPVTSNWPHLRQQLIDFIERDVRPQMASPGPVMLVGHSLGGMLSLLVASRRPDLAQGLVLLDAPLVAGWRARGLQLVKATGLISRVSPGRVSRQRRHEWPNKSAVHAHFAAKRKFARWDPRVLQDYVDSGFEDGGDGTTRLRFKREQETRIYDTLPHHLGRLIGRYPPHCPVGFVAGTESEELRQAGSAASKALAKNHFAWMEGTHLFPFERPDETAALVLQMLEAMQADRKSGDSTPL
;
A
#
# COMPACT_ATOMS: atom_id res chain seq x y z
N MET A 1 -12.04 19.06 -10.12
CA MET A 1 -11.14 17.91 -9.94
C MET A 1 -11.93 16.78 -9.30
N SER A 2 -11.70 15.55 -9.73
CA SER A 2 -12.34 14.38 -9.12
C SER A 2 -11.90 14.21 -7.68
N LYS A 3 -12.85 14.00 -6.76
CA LYS A 3 -12.59 13.60 -5.37
C LYS A 3 -12.62 12.08 -5.22
N ALA A 4 -11.90 11.36 -6.07
CA ALA A 4 -11.79 9.92 -5.99
C ALA A 4 -10.41 9.49 -5.49
N ILE A 5 -10.39 8.63 -4.48
CA ILE A 5 -9.21 7.94 -3.93
C ILE A 5 -9.26 6.50 -4.40
N VAL A 6 -8.17 6.00 -4.97
CA VAL A 6 -7.92 4.58 -5.18
C VAL A 6 -6.85 4.14 -4.20
N PHE A 7 -7.24 3.28 -3.27
CA PHE A 7 -6.36 2.78 -2.21
C PHE A 7 -5.82 1.39 -2.54
N SER A 8 -4.53 1.20 -2.29
CA SER A 8 -3.84 -0.08 -2.42
C SER A 8 -3.25 -0.52 -1.07
N HIS A 9 -3.64 -1.70 -0.61
CA HIS A 9 -3.32 -2.23 0.72
C HIS A 9 -1.89 -2.80 0.82
N ALA A 10 -1.39 -3.00 2.06
CA ALA A 10 -0.12 -3.66 2.33
C ALA A 10 -0.19 -5.18 2.11
N ASN A 11 0.98 -5.81 1.88
CA ASN A 11 1.07 -7.26 1.74
C ASN A 11 0.61 -7.98 3.00
N GLY A 12 -0.25 -8.97 2.86
CA GLY A 12 -0.82 -9.74 3.97
C GLY A 12 -2.04 -9.12 4.67
N PHE A 13 -2.46 -7.90 4.27
CA PHE A 13 -3.57 -7.16 4.89
C PHE A 13 -4.50 -6.62 3.80
N GLY A 14 -5.65 -7.26 3.60
CA GLY A 14 -6.62 -6.82 2.61
C GLY A 14 -7.22 -5.45 2.91
N ALA A 15 -7.92 -4.88 1.92
CA ALA A 15 -8.49 -3.53 2.01
C ALA A 15 -9.45 -3.34 3.19
N GLY A 16 -10.15 -4.39 3.64
CA GLY A 16 -11.05 -4.33 4.79
C GLY A 16 -10.38 -3.90 6.11
N CYS A 17 -9.05 -4.12 6.25
CA CYS A 17 -8.30 -3.66 7.43
C CYS A 17 -8.17 -2.13 7.53
N TYR A 18 -8.52 -1.40 6.47
CA TYR A 18 -8.40 0.06 6.39
C TYR A 18 -9.76 0.76 6.44
N ARG A 19 -10.80 0.07 6.92
CA ARG A 19 -12.18 0.60 6.99
C ARG A 19 -12.24 1.98 7.64
N LEU A 20 -11.56 2.18 8.76
CA LEU A 20 -11.56 3.46 9.49
C LEU A 20 -11.02 4.62 8.64
N LEU A 21 -9.95 4.40 7.88
CA LEU A 21 -9.41 5.40 6.95
C LEU A 21 -10.45 5.71 5.86
N PHE A 22 -11.07 4.67 5.30
CA PHE A 22 -12.05 4.83 4.22
C PHE A 22 -13.29 5.59 4.68
N GLU A 23 -13.77 5.32 5.89
CA GLU A 23 -14.91 6.02 6.48
C GLU A 23 -14.59 7.49 6.72
N ALA A 24 -13.42 7.81 7.28
CA ALA A 24 -12.98 9.19 7.48
C ALA A 24 -12.87 9.96 6.16
N TRP A 25 -12.29 9.34 5.12
CA TRP A 25 -12.16 9.99 3.82
C TRP A 25 -13.52 10.16 3.11
N ARG A 26 -14.44 9.19 3.23
CA ARG A 26 -15.80 9.31 2.71
C ARG A 26 -16.57 10.42 3.42
N SER A 27 -16.43 10.54 4.74
CA SER A 27 -17.04 11.60 5.54
C SER A 27 -16.50 13.00 5.13
N ALA A 28 -15.28 13.07 4.62
CA ALA A 28 -14.69 14.30 4.04
C ALA A 28 -15.08 14.53 2.56
N GLY A 29 -16.02 13.74 2.03
CA GLY A 29 -16.58 13.90 0.68
C GLY A 29 -15.75 13.28 -0.45
N TRP A 30 -14.86 12.32 -0.13
CA TRP A 30 -14.12 11.54 -1.13
C TRP A 30 -14.86 10.25 -1.47
N SER A 31 -14.91 9.87 -2.74
CA SER A 31 -15.23 8.49 -3.11
C SER A 31 -13.96 7.64 -2.93
N VAL A 32 -14.11 6.51 -2.24
CA VAL A 32 -12.96 5.63 -1.91
C VAL A 32 -13.18 4.26 -2.51
N HIS A 33 -12.25 3.85 -3.34
CA HIS A 33 -12.24 2.59 -4.08
C HIS A 33 -10.97 1.81 -3.72
N ALA A 34 -11.09 0.49 -3.59
CA ALA A 34 -9.94 -0.38 -3.30
C ALA A 34 -10.19 -1.79 -3.85
N LEU A 35 -9.14 -2.41 -4.39
CA LEU A 35 -9.16 -3.85 -4.64
C LEU A 35 -9.21 -4.58 -3.29
N PRO A 36 -10.17 -5.50 -3.07
CA PRO A 36 -10.32 -6.20 -1.79
C PRO A 36 -9.04 -6.92 -1.37
N ILE A 37 -8.38 -7.58 -2.31
CA ILE A 37 -7.15 -8.33 -2.10
C ILE A 37 -6.29 -8.32 -3.37
N ILE A 38 -5.04 -7.86 -3.26
CA ILE A 38 -4.08 -7.79 -4.38
C ILE A 38 -3.26 -9.08 -4.43
N GLY A 39 -2.97 -9.58 -5.63
CA GLY A 39 -2.10 -10.73 -5.85
C GLY A 39 -2.78 -12.10 -5.78
N HIS A 40 -4.11 -12.16 -5.72
CA HIS A 40 -4.88 -13.42 -5.66
C HIS A 40 -5.67 -13.72 -6.93
N ASP A 41 -5.78 -12.76 -7.84
CA ASP A 41 -6.44 -12.95 -9.12
C ASP A 41 -5.50 -13.71 -10.08
N PRO A 42 -5.87 -14.89 -10.58
CA PRO A 42 -5.05 -15.67 -11.50
C PRO A 42 -4.80 -14.97 -12.84
N ALA A 43 -5.65 -14.02 -13.25
CA ALA A 43 -5.45 -13.22 -14.45
C ALA A 43 -4.25 -12.26 -14.31
N TYR A 44 -3.85 -11.95 -13.07
CA TYR A 44 -2.73 -11.04 -12.77
C TYR A 44 -1.68 -11.73 -11.87
N PRO A 45 -0.91 -12.69 -12.40
CA PRO A 45 0.02 -13.49 -11.60
C PRO A 45 1.11 -12.64 -10.97
N VAL A 46 1.51 -13.01 -9.75
CA VAL A 46 2.62 -12.36 -9.05
C VAL A 46 3.95 -12.79 -9.69
N THR A 47 4.60 -11.88 -10.40
CA THR A 47 5.89 -12.09 -11.07
C THR A 47 6.89 -11.02 -10.69
N SER A 48 8.19 -11.22 -11.02
CA SER A 48 9.25 -10.28 -10.64
C SER A 48 8.94 -8.85 -11.10
N ASN A 49 9.10 -7.90 -10.17
CA ASN A 49 8.84 -6.46 -10.37
C ASN A 49 7.37 -6.09 -10.62
N TRP A 50 6.44 -6.99 -10.43
CA TRP A 50 4.98 -6.83 -10.38
C TRP A 50 4.30 -6.18 -11.62
N PRO A 51 4.68 -6.54 -12.86
CA PRO A 51 4.04 -5.94 -14.03
C PRO A 51 2.54 -6.26 -14.11
N HIS A 52 2.13 -7.47 -13.73
CA HIS A 52 0.74 -7.89 -13.76
C HIS A 52 -0.09 -7.27 -12.62
N LEU A 53 0.47 -7.15 -11.42
CA LEU A 53 -0.20 -6.43 -10.32
C LEU A 53 -0.41 -4.96 -10.66
N ARG A 54 0.59 -4.33 -11.31
CA ARG A 54 0.43 -2.96 -11.83
C ARG A 54 -0.70 -2.91 -12.85
N GLN A 55 -0.77 -3.87 -13.77
CA GLN A 55 -1.84 -3.94 -14.77
C GLN A 55 -3.21 -4.14 -14.11
N GLN A 56 -3.30 -4.98 -13.09
CA GLN A 56 -4.53 -5.15 -12.29
C GLN A 56 -5.03 -3.83 -11.72
N LEU A 57 -4.13 -3.03 -11.14
CA LEU A 57 -4.52 -1.73 -10.59
C LEU A 57 -4.91 -0.73 -11.69
N ILE A 58 -4.24 -0.75 -12.84
CA ILE A 58 -4.62 0.06 -14.01
C ILE A 58 -6.02 -0.31 -14.49
N ASP A 59 -6.27 -1.60 -14.71
CA ASP A 59 -7.55 -2.11 -15.19
C ASP A 59 -8.69 -1.79 -14.21
N PHE A 60 -8.42 -1.93 -12.90
CA PHE A 60 -9.37 -1.53 -11.86
C PHE A 60 -9.73 -0.04 -11.93
N ILE A 61 -8.74 0.84 -12.11
CA ILE A 61 -9.00 2.28 -12.24
C ILE A 61 -9.83 2.56 -13.50
N GLU A 62 -9.47 1.96 -14.62
CA GLU A 62 -10.12 2.24 -15.92
C GLU A 62 -11.51 1.64 -16.05
N ARG A 63 -11.70 0.40 -15.59
CA ARG A 63 -12.93 -0.37 -15.81
C ARG A 63 -13.94 -0.25 -14.67
N ASP A 64 -13.44 -0.14 -13.43
CA ASP A 64 -14.32 -0.19 -12.26
C ASP A 64 -14.48 1.18 -11.59
N VAL A 65 -13.42 2.02 -11.54
CA VAL A 65 -13.47 3.30 -10.83
C VAL A 65 -13.94 4.43 -11.73
N ARG A 66 -13.26 4.67 -12.86
CA ARG A 66 -13.57 5.81 -13.75
C ARG A 66 -15.01 5.86 -14.26
N PRO A 67 -15.66 4.73 -14.61
CA PRO A 67 -17.06 4.74 -15.02
C PRO A 67 -18.04 5.16 -13.94
N GLN A 68 -17.67 5.02 -12.67
CA GLN A 68 -18.51 5.40 -11.51
C GLN A 68 -18.34 6.88 -11.11
N MET A 69 -17.38 7.58 -11.73
CA MET A 69 -17.12 8.98 -11.42
C MET A 69 -18.07 9.88 -12.22
N ALA A 70 -18.59 10.92 -11.57
CA ALA A 70 -19.45 11.92 -12.24
C ALA A 70 -18.75 12.61 -13.42
N SER A 71 -17.42 12.73 -13.38
CA SER A 71 -16.58 13.20 -14.47
C SER A 71 -15.34 12.30 -14.51
N PRO A 72 -15.23 11.39 -15.50
CA PRO A 72 -14.05 10.53 -15.64
C PRO A 72 -12.76 11.35 -15.77
N GLY A 73 -11.79 11.05 -14.92
CA GLY A 73 -10.52 11.77 -14.86
C GLY A 73 -9.47 11.02 -14.07
N PRO A 74 -8.30 11.65 -13.82
CA PRO A 74 -7.29 11.07 -12.94
C PRO A 74 -7.77 11.03 -11.49
N VAL A 75 -7.25 10.07 -10.72
CA VAL A 75 -7.60 9.82 -9.31
C VAL A 75 -6.43 10.15 -8.38
N MET A 76 -6.70 10.32 -7.09
CA MET A 76 -5.68 10.28 -6.05
C MET A 76 -5.34 8.82 -5.75
N LEU A 77 -4.06 8.45 -5.87
CA LEU A 77 -3.57 7.14 -5.48
C LEU A 77 -3.05 7.21 -4.05
N VAL A 78 -3.54 6.36 -3.18
CA VAL A 78 -3.03 6.22 -1.80
C VAL A 78 -2.66 4.77 -1.59
N GLY A 79 -1.47 4.50 -1.06
CA GLY A 79 -1.06 3.12 -0.86
C GLY A 79 -0.13 2.92 0.31
N HIS A 80 -0.32 1.81 1.02
CA HIS A 80 0.49 1.41 2.15
C HIS A 80 1.48 0.31 1.73
N SER A 81 2.77 0.48 2.03
CA SER A 81 3.80 -0.55 1.81
C SER A 81 3.80 -1.06 0.36
N LEU A 82 3.50 -2.36 0.12
CA LEU A 82 3.25 -2.94 -1.20
C LEU A 82 2.37 -2.03 -2.07
N GLY A 83 1.24 -1.60 -1.51
CA GLY A 83 0.26 -0.79 -2.23
C GLY A 83 0.81 0.57 -2.64
N GLY A 84 1.67 1.17 -1.82
CA GLY A 84 2.35 2.42 -2.15
C GLY A 84 3.34 2.25 -3.32
N MET A 85 4.15 1.18 -3.28
CA MET A 85 5.05 0.86 -4.40
C MET A 85 4.27 0.58 -5.70
N LEU A 86 3.13 -0.11 -5.60
CA LEU A 86 2.28 -0.43 -6.74
C LEU A 86 1.65 0.83 -7.33
N SER A 87 1.13 1.72 -6.48
CA SER A 87 0.57 3.02 -6.87
C SER A 87 1.63 3.89 -7.57
N LEU A 88 2.87 3.87 -7.08
CA LEU A 88 3.99 4.57 -7.71
C LEU A 88 4.35 3.98 -9.08
N LEU A 89 4.32 2.65 -9.23
CA LEU A 89 4.49 1.99 -10.53
C LEU A 89 3.40 2.40 -11.53
N VAL A 90 2.15 2.56 -11.09
CA VAL A 90 1.05 3.05 -11.94
C VAL A 90 1.29 4.50 -12.32
N ALA A 91 1.52 5.39 -11.35
CA ALA A 91 1.73 6.82 -11.61
C ALA A 91 2.91 7.09 -12.57
N SER A 92 3.98 6.28 -12.50
CA SER A 92 5.15 6.37 -13.39
C SER A 92 4.87 5.88 -14.82
N ARG A 93 3.93 4.96 -15.02
CA ARG A 93 3.67 4.34 -16.34
C ARG A 93 2.39 4.84 -17.00
N ARG A 94 1.46 5.34 -16.20
CA ARG A 94 0.17 5.88 -16.63
C ARG A 94 -0.10 7.20 -15.88
N PRO A 95 0.67 8.26 -16.22
CA PRO A 95 0.50 9.58 -15.58
C PRO A 95 -0.90 10.18 -15.81
N ASP A 96 -1.59 9.74 -16.84
CA ASP A 96 -2.97 10.10 -17.16
C ASP A 96 -4.01 9.57 -16.13
N LEU A 97 -3.64 8.60 -15.31
CA LEU A 97 -4.51 8.02 -14.28
C LEU A 97 -4.34 8.66 -12.91
N ALA A 98 -3.22 9.35 -12.64
CA ALA A 98 -2.87 9.85 -11.33
C ALA A 98 -2.84 11.38 -11.28
N GLN A 99 -3.67 11.99 -10.44
CA GLN A 99 -3.61 13.43 -10.15
C GLN A 99 -2.77 13.76 -8.91
N GLY A 100 -2.48 12.78 -8.08
CA GLY A 100 -1.62 12.85 -6.89
C GLY A 100 -1.40 11.47 -6.31
N LEU A 101 -0.36 11.33 -5.50
CA LEU A 101 0.04 10.05 -4.91
C LEU A 101 0.45 10.25 -3.45
N VAL A 102 -0.10 9.48 -2.51
CA VAL A 102 0.35 9.42 -1.11
C VAL A 102 0.86 8.03 -0.78
N LEU A 103 2.10 7.96 -0.36
CA LEU A 103 2.82 6.74 0.01
C LEU A 103 2.85 6.62 1.54
N LEU A 104 2.16 5.64 2.11
CA LEU A 104 2.19 5.31 3.53
C LEU A 104 3.26 4.25 3.75
N ASP A 105 4.37 4.65 4.32
CA ASP A 105 5.54 3.81 4.61
C ASP A 105 5.89 2.80 3.50
N ALA A 106 5.95 3.30 2.28
CA ALA A 106 6.35 2.54 1.10
C ALA A 106 7.78 2.92 0.66
N PRO A 107 8.82 2.45 1.38
CA PRO A 107 10.17 2.96 1.21
C PRO A 107 10.75 2.61 -0.16
N LEU A 108 11.45 3.58 -0.74
CA LEU A 108 12.12 3.43 -2.02
C LEU A 108 13.52 2.86 -1.83
N VAL A 109 13.71 1.61 -2.24
CA VAL A 109 15.05 1.03 -2.28
C VAL A 109 15.79 1.58 -3.50
N ALA A 110 16.80 2.41 -3.27
CA ALA A 110 17.57 3.07 -4.33
C ALA A 110 19.09 2.82 -4.19
N GLY A 111 19.85 3.17 -5.23
CA GLY A 111 21.31 3.12 -5.22
C GLY A 111 21.88 1.70 -5.02
N TRP A 112 22.91 1.59 -4.18
CA TRP A 112 23.62 0.33 -3.93
C TRP A 112 22.74 -0.73 -3.24
N ARG A 113 21.76 -0.32 -2.44
CA ARG A 113 20.80 -1.23 -1.78
C ARG A 113 19.90 -1.93 -2.79
N ALA A 114 19.46 -1.22 -3.84
CA ALA A 114 18.71 -1.82 -4.95
C ALA A 114 19.54 -2.84 -5.74
N ARG A 115 20.85 -2.57 -5.93
CA ARG A 115 21.77 -3.53 -6.55
C ARG A 115 21.98 -4.77 -5.69
N GLY A 116 22.11 -4.61 -4.37
CA GLY A 116 22.15 -5.72 -3.41
C GLY A 116 20.91 -6.60 -3.49
N LEU A 117 19.71 -6.00 -3.50
CA LEU A 117 18.46 -6.74 -3.66
C LEU A 117 18.39 -7.47 -5.01
N GLN A 118 18.84 -6.86 -6.08
CA GLN A 118 18.91 -7.50 -7.41
C GLN A 118 19.84 -8.71 -7.41
N LEU A 119 21.02 -8.60 -6.77
CA LEU A 119 21.98 -9.70 -6.66
C LEU A 119 21.42 -10.86 -5.85
N VAL A 120 20.82 -10.58 -4.70
CA VAL A 120 20.19 -11.62 -3.85
C VAL A 120 19.06 -12.34 -4.59
N LYS A 121 18.30 -11.62 -5.41
CA LYS A 121 17.25 -12.25 -6.27
C LYS A 121 17.87 -13.13 -7.36
N ALA A 122 18.96 -12.67 -8.00
CA ALA A 122 19.63 -13.41 -9.07
C ALA A 122 20.28 -14.72 -8.58
N THR A 123 20.75 -14.75 -7.32
CA THR A 123 21.35 -15.95 -6.70
C THR A 123 20.35 -16.91 -6.11
N GLY A 124 19.04 -16.62 -6.14
CA GLY A 124 18.00 -17.45 -5.53
C GLY A 124 17.98 -17.41 -3.99
N LEU A 125 18.86 -16.66 -3.36
CA LEU A 125 18.94 -16.55 -1.91
C LEU A 125 17.81 -15.70 -1.30
N ILE A 126 17.03 -15.02 -2.13
CA ILE A 126 15.93 -14.15 -1.68
C ILE A 126 14.96 -14.88 -0.74
N SER A 127 14.66 -16.14 -1.02
CA SER A 127 13.76 -16.97 -0.21
C SER A 127 14.26 -17.23 1.22
N ARG A 128 15.57 -17.07 1.48
CA ARG A 128 16.18 -17.27 2.80
C ARG A 128 16.26 -15.97 3.61
N VAL A 129 16.37 -14.83 2.95
CA VAL A 129 16.58 -13.53 3.59
C VAL A 129 15.35 -12.61 3.54
N SER A 130 14.36 -12.94 2.70
CA SER A 130 13.14 -12.13 2.58
C SER A 130 12.18 -12.35 3.75
N PRO A 131 11.32 -11.36 4.08
CA PRO A 131 10.20 -11.54 5.00
C PRO A 131 9.26 -12.70 4.62
N GLY A 132 9.27 -13.12 3.37
CA GLY A 132 8.52 -14.27 2.86
C GLY A 132 8.82 -15.60 3.58
N ARG A 133 10.00 -15.72 4.23
CA ARG A 133 10.28 -16.88 5.09
C ARG A 133 9.31 -16.96 6.28
N VAL A 134 8.96 -15.82 6.87
CA VAL A 134 8.01 -15.77 7.98
C VAL A 134 6.60 -16.07 7.48
N SER A 135 6.21 -15.51 6.32
CA SER A 135 4.90 -15.76 5.71
C SER A 135 4.66 -17.24 5.41
N ARG A 136 5.66 -17.96 4.92
CA ARG A 136 5.56 -19.41 4.64
C ARG A 136 5.20 -20.24 5.86
N GLN A 137 5.67 -19.84 7.04
CA GLN A 137 5.51 -20.61 8.29
C GLN A 137 4.36 -20.10 9.16
N ARG A 138 3.68 -19.00 8.75
CA ARG A 138 2.62 -18.44 9.58
C ARG A 138 1.43 -19.40 9.67
N ARG A 139 0.82 -19.46 10.86
CA ARG A 139 -0.44 -20.16 11.06
C ARG A 139 -1.51 -19.55 10.14
N HIS A 140 -2.36 -20.37 9.54
CA HIS A 140 -3.37 -19.95 8.57
C HIS A 140 -4.76 -20.52 8.84
N GLU A 141 -4.92 -21.33 9.91
CA GLU A 141 -6.17 -21.96 10.28
C GLU A 141 -6.38 -21.93 11.80
N TRP A 142 -7.60 -21.69 12.21
CA TRP A 142 -8.07 -21.61 13.61
C TRP A 142 -9.45 -22.24 13.75
N PRO A 143 -9.86 -22.66 14.97
CA PRO A 143 -11.19 -23.25 15.20
C PRO A 143 -12.34 -22.29 14.87
N ASN A 144 -12.16 -20.98 15.11
CA ASN A 144 -13.18 -19.94 14.89
C ASN A 144 -12.57 -18.54 14.94
N LYS A 145 -13.36 -17.50 14.61
CA LYS A 145 -12.92 -16.11 14.64
C LYS A 145 -12.49 -15.61 16.03
N SER A 146 -13.10 -16.09 17.11
CA SER A 146 -12.68 -15.73 18.47
C SER A 146 -11.26 -16.22 18.76
N ALA A 147 -10.92 -17.44 18.32
CA ALA A 147 -9.56 -17.98 18.44
C ALA A 147 -8.56 -17.21 17.56
N VAL A 148 -8.98 -16.71 16.39
CA VAL A 148 -8.18 -15.79 15.58
C VAL A 148 -7.90 -14.51 16.35
N HIS A 149 -8.94 -13.85 16.88
CA HIS A 149 -8.80 -12.60 17.64
C HIS A 149 -7.85 -12.78 18.82
N ALA A 150 -8.08 -13.79 19.67
CA ALA A 150 -7.24 -14.09 20.83
C ALA A 150 -5.77 -14.34 20.44
N HIS A 151 -5.55 -15.08 19.33
CA HIS A 151 -4.21 -15.37 18.82
C HIS A 151 -3.45 -14.11 18.39
N PHE A 152 -4.11 -13.16 17.73
CA PHE A 152 -3.46 -11.95 17.26
C PHE A 152 -3.34 -10.90 18.37
N ALA A 153 -4.34 -10.72 19.22
CA ALA A 153 -4.30 -9.83 20.38
C ALA A 153 -3.14 -10.15 21.34
N ALA A 154 -2.80 -11.42 21.49
CA ALA A 154 -1.66 -11.86 22.33
C ALA A 154 -0.27 -11.55 21.71
N LYS A 155 -0.20 -11.16 20.44
CA LYS A 155 1.09 -10.86 19.79
C LYS A 155 1.47 -9.39 19.97
N ARG A 156 2.67 -9.14 20.49
CA ARG A 156 3.19 -7.79 20.75
C ARG A 156 3.03 -6.80 19.58
N LYS A 157 3.18 -7.26 18.35
CA LYS A 157 3.03 -6.43 17.15
C LYS A 157 1.58 -5.97 16.96
N PHE A 158 0.62 -6.84 17.20
CA PHE A 158 -0.82 -6.55 17.05
C PHE A 158 -1.41 -5.87 18.29
N ALA A 159 -0.81 -6.03 19.46
CA ALA A 159 -1.22 -5.34 20.67
C ALA A 159 -1.03 -3.80 20.61
N ARG A 160 -0.29 -3.30 19.61
CA ARG A 160 -0.14 -1.86 19.32
C ARG A 160 -1.25 -1.31 18.43
N TRP A 161 -2.02 -2.16 17.78
CA TRP A 161 -3.06 -1.73 16.87
C TRP A 161 -4.26 -1.15 17.61
N ASP A 162 -4.96 -0.23 16.96
CA ASP A 162 -6.29 0.15 17.41
C ASP A 162 -7.18 -1.10 17.48
N PRO A 163 -7.91 -1.32 18.59
CA PRO A 163 -8.76 -2.50 18.74
C PRO A 163 -9.79 -2.65 17.60
N ARG A 164 -10.29 -1.53 17.06
CA ARG A 164 -11.23 -1.51 15.93
C ARG A 164 -10.59 -2.10 14.67
N VAL A 165 -9.31 -1.79 14.42
CA VAL A 165 -8.55 -2.32 13.28
C VAL A 165 -8.25 -3.81 13.46
N LEU A 166 -7.96 -4.26 14.68
CA LEU A 166 -7.78 -5.68 14.95
C LEU A 166 -9.08 -6.45 14.68
N GLN A 167 -10.23 -5.89 15.06
CA GLN A 167 -11.54 -6.47 14.74
C GLN A 167 -11.76 -6.51 13.23
N ASP A 168 -11.50 -5.41 12.49
CA ASP A 168 -11.60 -5.35 11.04
C ASP A 168 -10.71 -6.39 10.35
N TYR A 169 -9.51 -6.61 10.87
CA TYR A 169 -8.61 -7.65 10.37
C TYR A 169 -9.19 -9.05 10.57
N VAL A 170 -9.80 -9.34 11.73
CA VAL A 170 -10.45 -10.63 11.99
C VAL A 170 -11.68 -10.82 11.08
N ASP A 171 -12.47 -9.78 10.88
CA ASP A 171 -13.70 -9.86 10.10
C ASP A 171 -13.46 -9.98 8.60
N SER A 172 -12.51 -9.21 8.06
CA SER A 172 -12.25 -9.12 6.62
C SER A 172 -11.11 -10.03 6.14
N GLY A 173 -10.15 -10.35 7.02
CA GLY A 173 -8.94 -11.10 6.68
C GLY A 173 -9.08 -12.62 6.78
N PHE A 174 -10.23 -13.12 7.24
CA PHE A 174 -10.47 -14.55 7.44
C PHE A 174 -11.82 -14.97 6.87
N GLU A 175 -11.90 -16.22 6.46
CA GLU A 175 -13.10 -16.84 5.87
C GLU A 175 -13.40 -18.20 6.50
N ASP A 176 -14.63 -18.68 6.31
CA ASP A 176 -15.02 -20.03 6.72
C ASP A 176 -14.27 -21.06 5.87
N GLY A 177 -13.64 -22.04 6.51
CA GLY A 177 -12.94 -23.13 5.87
C GLY A 177 -13.84 -24.25 5.31
N GLY A 178 -15.15 -24.21 5.60
CA GLY A 178 -16.13 -25.21 5.16
C GLY A 178 -16.16 -26.50 5.99
N ASP A 179 -15.25 -26.64 6.96
CA ASP A 179 -15.10 -27.79 7.87
C ASP A 179 -15.24 -27.37 9.36
N GLY A 180 -15.84 -26.20 9.60
CA GLY A 180 -15.98 -25.61 10.92
C GLY A 180 -14.73 -24.84 11.39
N THR A 181 -13.70 -24.74 10.54
CA THR A 181 -12.50 -23.93 10.81
C THR A 181 -12.62 -22.54 10.20
N THR A 182 -11.76 -21.62 10.66
CA THR A 182 -11.61 -20.28 10.09
C THR A 182 -10.21 -20.18 9.47
N ARG A 183 -10.14 -19.79 8.20
CA ARG A 183 -8.89 -19.72 7.42
C ARG A 183 -8.52 -18.32 7.02
N LEU A 184 -7.22 -18.08 6.88
CA LEU A 184 -6.67 -16.82 6.39
C LEU A 184 -7.01 -16.65 4.89
N ARG A 185 -7.72 -15.58 4.52
CA ARG A 185 -8.05 -15.25 3.12
C ARG A 185 -6.81 -14.90 2.31
N PHE A 186 -5.86 -14.16 2.90
CA PHE A 186 -4.60 -13.84 2.25
C PHE A 186 -3.69 -15.06 2.28
N LYS A 187 -3.62 -15.79 1.17
CA LYS A 187 -2.86 -17.04 1.04
C LYS A 187 -1.37 -16.81 1.31
N ARG A 188 -0.78 -17.60 2.19
CA ARG A 188 0.64 -17.52 2.60
C ARG A 188 1.59 -17.56 1.41
N GLU A 189 1.26 -18.39 0.43
CA GLU A 189 2.03 -18.61 -0.79
C GLU A 189 2.08 -17.34 -1.63
N GLN A 190 0.97 -16.61 -1.74
CA GLN A 190 0.91 -15.34 -2.45
C GLN A 190 1.63 -14.23 -1.68
N GLU A 191 1.43 -14.16 -0.35
CA GLU A 191 2.17 -13.22 0.50
C GLU A 191 3.68 -13.40 0.36
N THR A 192 4.14 -14.66 0.42
CA THR A 192 5.55 -15.03 0.22
C THR A 192 6.06 -14.62 -1.16
N ARG A 193 5.29 -14.95 -2.22
CA ARG A 193 5.66 -14.66 -3.61
C ARG A 193 5.78 -13.15 -3.86
N ILE A 194 4.92 -12.34 -3.27
CA ILE A 194 5.01 -10.89 -3.34
C ILE A 194 6.34 -10.40 -2.74
N TYR A 195 6.73 -10.88 -1.55
CA TYR A 195 8.02 -10.52 -0.95
C TYR A 195 9.21 -10.97 -1.79
N ASP A 196 9.17 -12.19 -2.33
CA ASP A 196 10.28 -12.75 -3.13
C ASP A 196 10.43 -12.06 -4.50
N THR A 197 9.41 -11.31 -4.94
CA THR A 197 9.37 -10.65 -6.27
C THR A 197 9.41 -9.12 -6.21
N LEU A 198 9.73 -8.53 -5.06
CA LEU A 198 9.80 -7.07 -4.84
C LEU A 198 10.47 -6.31 -5.99
N PRO A 199 9.96 -5.12 -6.38
CA PRO A 199 10.56 -4.31 -7.45
C PRO A 199 11.93 -3.76 -7.05
N HIS A 200 13.00 -4.34 -7.56
CA HIS A 200 14.38 -3.87 -7.33
C HIS A 200 14.79 -2.73 -8.27
N HIS A 201 13.99 -2.46 -9.29
CA HIS A 201 14.28 -1.44 -10.31
C HIS A 201 13.52 -0.12 -10.08
N LEU A 202 12.76 -0.01 -8.99
CA LEU A 202 11.85 1.12 -8.75
C LEU A 202 12.56 2.48 -8.81
N GLY A 203 13.74 2.61 -8.19
CA GLY A 203 14.53 3.85 -8.26
C GLY A 203 14.95 4.23 -9.69
N ARG A 204 15.34 3.25 -10.52
CA ARG A 204 15.69 3.49 -11.94
C ARG A 204 14.46 3.84 -12.76
N LEU A 205 13.32 3.19 -12.48
CA LEU A 205 12.07 3.46 -13.16
C LEU A 205 11.62 4.90 -12.93
N ILE A 206 11.66 5.37 -11.68
CA ILE A 206 11.28 6.74 -11.33
C ILE A 206 12.23 7.76 -11.94
N GLY A 207 13.54 7.47 -11.98
CA GLY A 207 14.52 8.33 -12.65
C GLY A 207 14.26 8.47 -14.16
N ARG A 208 13.75 7.42 -14.82
CA ARG A 208 13.45 7.42 -16.25
C ARG A 208 12.03 7.89 -16.58
N TYR A 209 11.09 7.61 -15.70
CA TYR A 209 9.66 7.92 -15.84
C TYR A 209 9.16 8.48 -14.50
N PRO A 210 9.50 9.72 -14.17
CA PRO A 210 9.04 10.34 -12.93
C PRO A 210 7.51 10.46 -12.94
N PRO A 211 6.85 10.35 -11.78
CA PRO A 211 5.44 10.70 -11.67
C PRO A 211 5.21 12.15 -12.11
N HIS A 212 4.18 12.39 -12.92
CA HIS A 212 3.80 13.73 -13.38
C HIS A 212 2.76 14.38 -12.45
N CYS A 213 2.63 13.88 -11.23
CA CYS A 213 1.74 14.40 -10.21
C CYS A 213 2.50 14.63 -8.90
N PRO A 214 1.99 15.47 -7.99
CA PRO A 214 2.55 15.62 -6.65
C PRO A 214 2.59 14.27 -5.92
N VAL A 215 3.67 14.06 -5.15
CA VAL A 215 3.85 12.85 -4.34
C VAL A 215 4.02 13.23 -2.87
N GLY A 216 3.18 12.68 -2.01
CA GLY A 216 3.33 12.73 -0.56
C GLY A 216 3.91 11.41 -0.02
N PHE A 217 4.60 11.51 1.08
CA PHE A 217 5.15 10.37 1.80
C PHE A 217 4.93 10.53 3.30
N VAL A 218 4.29 9.56 3.92
CA VAL A 218 4.18 9.47 5.38
C VAL A 218 5.08 8.34 5.86
N ALA A 219 5.99 8.65 6.76
CA ALA A 219 6.99 7.75 7.31
C ALA A 219 6.69 7.40 8.76
N GLY A 220 6.70 6.12 9.13
CA GLY A 220 6.64 5.72 10.53
C GLY A 220 7.94 6.04 11.26
N THR A 221 7.86 6.70 12.43
CA THR A 221 9.05 7.07 13.24
C THR A 221 9.84 5.84 13.72
N GLU A 222 9.17 4.71 13.87
CA GLU A 222 9.73 3.43 14.28
C GLU A 222 9.79 2.40 13.14
N SER A 223 9.61 2.82 11.87
CA SER A 223 9.62 1.90 10.73
C SER A 223 11.01 1.29 10.51
N GLU A 224 11.09 -0.02 10.67
CA GLU A 224 12.31 -0.78 10.33
C GLU A 224 12.55 -0.85 8.84
N GLU A 225 11.48 -0.98 8.05
CA GLU A 225 11.50 -1.04 6.61
C GLU A 225 12.11 0.25 6.02
N LEU A 226 11.68 1.42 6.51
CA LEU A 226 12.25 2.69 6.09
C LEU A 226 13.69 2.86 6.59
N ARG A 227 14.02 2.44 7.82
CA ARG A 227 15.38 2.47 8.35
C ARG A 227 16.34 1.65 7.49
N GLN A 228 15.92 0.46 7.05
CA GLN A 228 16.70 -0.41 6.19
C GLN A 228 16.83 0.15 4.76
N ALA A 229 15.78 0.70 4.19
CA ALA A 229 15.79 1.30 2.86
C ALA A 229 16.51 2.65 2.81
N GLY A 230 16.45 3.41 3.92
CA GLY A 230 16.86 4.82 4.01
C GLY A 230 15.77 5.77 3.51
N SER A 231 15.67 6.95 4.14
CA SER A 231 14.60 7.92 3.84
C SER A 231 14.95 8.90 2.70
N ALA A 232 16.21 8.99 2.28
CA ALA A 232 16.67 10.04 1.37
C ALA A 232 15.93 10.03 0.02
N ALA A 233 15.73 8.86 -0.59
CA ALA A 233 15.02 8.74 -1.86
C ALA A 233 13.53 9.10 -1.72
N SER A 234 12.90 8.70 -0.62
CA SER A 234 11.49 9.02 -0.33
C SER A 234 11.31 10.52 -0.08
N LYS A 235 12.22 11.16 0.65
CA LYS A 235 12.23 12.63 0.87
C LYS A 235 12.43 13.39 -0.44
N ALA A 236 13.38 12.97 -1.26
CA ALA A 236 13.63 13.60 -2.55
C ALA A 236 12.42 13.51 -3.48
N LEU A 237 11.68 12.39 -3.46
CA LEU A 237 10.47 12.21 -4.25
C LEU A 237 9.30 13.05 -3.72
N ALA A 238 9.09 13.07 -2.41
CA ALA A 238 7.95 13.74 -1.78
C ALA A 238 8.15 15.27 -1.65
N LYS A 239 9.38 15.75 -1.71
CA LYS A 239 9.73 17.18 -1.56
C LYS A 239 9.08 17.78 -0.29
N ASN A 240 8.17 18.75 -0.46
CA ASN A 240 7.48 19.44 0.62
C ASN A 240 6.34 18.64 1.27
N HIS A 241 5.95 17.52 0.67
CA HIS A 241 4.87 16.63 1.16
C HIS A 241 5.40 15.40 1.90
N PHE A 242 6.51 15.55 2.63
CA PHE A 242 7.04 14.49 3.50
C PHE A 242 6.65 14.76 4.94
N ALA A 243 6.05 13.77 5.62
CA ALA A 243 5.69 13.86 7.03
C ALA A 243 6.10 12.59 7.79
N TRP A 244 6.29 12.75 9.10
CA TRP A 244 6.47 11.66 10.04
C TRP A 244 5.15 11.37 10.77
N MET A 245 4.86 10.09 11.00
CA MET A 245 3.78 9.60 11.86
C MET A 245 4.39 8.76 12.96
N GLU A 246 3.99 8.98 14.20
CA GLU A 246 4.40 8.14 15.31
C GLU A 246 3.91 6.70 15.09
N GLY A 247 4.81 5.74 15.22
CA GLY A 247 4.48 4.32 15.07
C GLY A 247 5.45 3.57 14.18
N THR A 248 5.18 2.26 14.05
CA THR A 248 5.95 1.34 13.22
C THR A 248 5.59 1.45 11.74
N HIS A 249 6.10 0.54 10.92
CA HIS A 249 5.63 0.34 9.55
C HIS A 249 4.10 0.19 9.45
N LEU A 250 3.46 -0.26 10.51
CA LEU A 250 2.01 -0.49 10.59
C LEU A 250 1.24 0.67 11.28
N PHE A 251 1.80 1.88 11.31
CA PHE A 251 1.13 3.04 11.90
C PHE A 251 -0.31 3.27 11.37
N PRO A 252 -0.68 2.90 10.12
CA PRO A 252 -2.07 3.04 9.69
C PRO A 252 -3.05 2.16 10.48
N PHE A 253 -2.54 1.13 11.15
CA PHE A 253 -3.31 0.25 12.02
C PHE A 253 -3.18 0.64 13.50
N GLU A 254 -2.07 1.26 13.86
CA GLU A 254 -1.79 1.73 15.24
C GLU A 254 -2.50 3.06 15.53
N ARG A 255 -2.57 3.94 14.52
CA ARG A 255 -3.13 5.31 14.59
C ARG A 255 -4.00 5.63 13.36
N PRO A 256 -5.13 4.93 13.20
CA PRO A 256 -5.95 5.05 11.99
C PRO A 256 -6.54 6.45 11.81
N ASP A 257 -7.01 7.08 12.89
CA ASP A 257 -7.68 8.38 12.81
C ASP A 257 -6.69 9.49 12.45
N GLU A 258 -5.50 9.51 13.07
CA GLU A 258 -4.43 10.48 12.75
C GLU A 258 -3.88 10.23 11.34
N THR A 259 -3.75 8.98 10.93
CA THR A 259 -3.33 8.64 9.57
C THR A 259 -4.32 9.15 8.54
N ALA A 260 -5.61 8.95 8.79
CA ALA A 260 -6.66 9.43 7.89
C ALA A 260 -6.64 10.96 7.76
N ALA A 261 -6.52 11.68 8.88
CA ALA A 261 -6.44 13.13 8.91
C ALA A 261 -5.20 13.67 8.17
N LEU A 262 -4.04 13.08 8.40
CA LEU A 262 -2.79 13.50 7.73
C LEU A 262 -2.85 13.28 6.22
N VAL A 263 -3.43 12.16 5.77
CA VAL A 263 -3.63 11.92 4.33
C VAL A 263 -4.54 12.99 3.72
N LEU A 264 -5.66 13.35 4.37
CA LEU A 264 -6.56 14.41 3.89
C LEU A 264 -5.83 15.75 3.77
N GLN A 265 -5.04 16.14 4.77
CA GLN A 265 -4.23 17.37 4.74
C GLN A 265 -3.25 17.35 3.55
N MET A 266 -2.58 16.23 3.29
CA MET A 266 -1.69 16.10 2.13
C MET A 266 -2.43 16.22 0.81
N LEU A 267 -3.59 15.59 0.69
CA LEU A 267 -4.41 15.66 -0.54
C LEU A 267 -4.88 17.08 -0.81
N GLU A 268 -5.28 17.82 0.21
CA GLU A 268 -5.67 19.25 0.11
C GLU A 268 -4.50 20.12 -0.30
N ALA A 269 -3.34 19.95 0.33
CA ALA A 269 -2.12 20.69 -0.02
C ALA A 269 -1.70 20.45 -1.47
N MET A 270 -1.72 19.21 -1.93
CA MET A 270 -1.41 18.86 -3.33
C MET A 270 -2.40 19.48 -4.33
N GLN A 271 -3.68 19.57 -3.95
CA GLN A 271 -4.69 20.23 -4.79
C GLN A 271 -4.48 21.75 -4.86
N ALA A 272 -4.05 22.37 -3.75
CA ALA A 272 -3.73 23.79 -3.70
C ALA A 272 -2.50 24.13 -4.57
N ASP A 273 -1.43 23.35 -4.46
CA ASP A 273 -0.20 23.54 -5.26
C ASP A 273 -0.46 23.46 -6.77
N ARG A 274 -1.33 22.56 -7.21
CA ARG A 274 -1.72 22.46 -8.63
C ARG A 274 -2.48 23.69 -9.10
N LYS A 275 -3.36 24.24 -8.27
CA LYS A 275 -4.12 25.46 -8.63
C LYS A 275 -3.21 26.67 -8.74
N SER A 276 -2.21 26.80 -7.85
CA SER A 276 -1.25 27.90 -7.90
C SER A 276 -0.27 27.77 -9.07
N GLY A 277 0.12 26.55 -9.46
CA GLY A 277 0.97 26.28 -10.62
C GLY A 277 0.29 26.56 -11.97
N ASP A 278 -1.01 26.32 -12.09
CA ASP A 278 -1.81 26.63 -13.30
C ASP A 278 -2.09 28.13 -13.47
N SER A 279 -1.83 28.94 -12.44
CA SER A 279 -2.11 30.37 -12.41
C SER A 279 -0.91 31.25 -12.84
N THR A 280 0.23 30.65 -13.22
CA THR A 280 1.37 31.40 -13.76
C THR A 280 1.21 31.51 -15.27
N PRO A 281 0.89 32.70 -15.84
CA PRO A 281 0.84 32.88 -17.28
C PRO A 281 2.24 32.71 -17.89
N LEU A 282 2.28 32.08 -19.05
CA LEU A 282 3.46 32.00 -19.93
C LEU A 282 3.94 33.37 -20.36
#